data_0735b2894bccd46a1f387ee0bf8af33d
#
_entry.id   0735b2894bccd46a1f387ee0bf8af33d
#
_cell.length_a   1.000
_cell.length_b   1.000
_cell.length_c   1.000
_cell.angle_alpha   90.00
_cell.angle_beta   90.00
_cell.angle_gamma   90.00
#
_symmetry.space_group_name_H-M   'P 1'
#
loop_
_entity.id
_entity.type
_entity.pdbx_description
1 polymer ?
#
loop_
_entity_poly.entity_id
_entity_poly.type
_entity_poly.pdbx_seq_one_letter_code
_entity_poly.pdbx_strand_id
1 'polypeptide(L)'
;MDRILALIPARGGSKRIPGKNSRPFLGKPIIQYSIDAANSSGLFSEIYLSTDHEDIAAIGRTVDVKIHNRSSETASDMATISDVMKELLADMQIKQGVLCMIYATAPFIDGEMLNRSYQEFKRSGADSLLPVVRFSFPIQRALKSDEGWLSMIKPENMNVRSQDLPPSYHDAGLFFWINIEKFLQTGKIFTDKTWAFEVDEMYCQDIDTESDWRIAELKYRILREKKD
;
A
#
# COMPACT_ATOMS: atom_id res chain seq x y z
N MET A 1 -2.15 21.52 14.84
CA MET A 1 -2.28 20.08 14.47
C MET A 1 -1.46 19.86 13.23
N ASP A 2 -0.69 18.80 13.17
CA ASP A 2 0.09 18.46 11.98
C ASP A 2 -0.87 18.20 10.81
N ARG A 3 -0.55 18.70 9.62
CA ARG A 3 -1.32 18.46 8.40
C ARG A 3 -1.17 16.99 8.04
N ILE A 4 -2.29 16.26 7.95
CA ILE A 4 -2.32 14.84 7.60
C ILE A 4 -3.00 14.71 6.25
N LEU A 5 -2.30 14.13 5.28
CA LEU A 5 -2.75 14.01 3.89
C LEU A 5 -2.85 12.55 3.49
N ALA A 6 -3.78 12.24 2.59
CA ALA A 6 -3.78 10.97 1.86
C ALA A 6 -3.45 11.21 0.39
N LEU A 7 -2.69 10.27 -0.20
CA LEU A 7 -2.45 10.17 -1.63
C LEU A 7 -2.88 8.79 -2.11
N ILE A 8 -3.78 8.74 -3.09
CA ILE A 8 -4.20 7.50 -3.76
C ILE A 8 -3.74 7.60 -5.22
N PRO A 9 -2.58 7.00 -5.58
CA PRO A 9 -2.07 7.02 -6.94
C PRO A 9 -2.79 5.96 -7.79
N ALA A 10 -3.37 6.37 -8.91
CA ALA A 10 -4.13 5.49 -9.79
C ALA A 10 -3.93 5.87 -11.26
N ARG A 11 -2.98 5.24 -11.94
CA ARG A 11 -2.77 5.45 -13.38
C ARG A 11 -3.76 4.65 -14.23
N GLY A 12 -4.05 5.13 -15.45
CA GLY A 12 -4.91 4.44 -16.41
C GLY A 12 -4.27 3.22 -17.07
N GLY A 13 -2.94 3.21 -17.21
CA GLY A 13 -2.15 2.26 -18.01
C GLY A 13 -1.88 0.90 -17.37
N SER A 14 -2.85 0.24 -16.75
CA SER A 14 -2.68 -1.13 -16.22
C SER A 14 -2.60 -2.16 -17.34
N LYS A 15 -1.42 -2.79 -17.54
CA LYS A 15 -1.16 -3.75 -18.64
C LYS A 15 -1.64 -5.17 -18.33
N ARG A 16 -1.42 -5.67 -17.11
CA ARG A 16 -1.75 -7.05 -16.70
C ARG A 16 -3.24 -7.27 -16.46
N ILE A 17 -3.92 -6.26 -15.91
CA ILE A 17 -5.39 -6.22 -15.76
C ILE A 17 -5.85 -4.86 -16.32
N PRO A 18 -6.39 -4.82 -17.56
CA PRO A 18 -6.84 -3.57 -18.16
C PRO A 18 -7.88 -2.86 -17.29
N GLY A 19 -7.69 -1.54 -17.10
CA GLY A 19 -8.59 -0.74 -16.28
C GLY A 19 -8.63 -1.13 -14.80
N LYS A 20 -7.59 -1.78 -14.26
CA LYS A 20 -7.55 -2.38 -12.91
C LYS A 20 -8.14 -1.44 -11.84
N ASN A 21 -7.74 -0.18 -11.83
CA ASN A 21 -8.12 0.77 -10.78
C ASN A 21 -9.61 1.16 -10.80
N SER A 22 -10.25 1.18 -11.99
CA SER A 22 -11.68 1.47 -12.16
C SER A 22 -12.56 0.23 -12.32
N ARG A 23 -11.95 -0.95 -12.41
CA ARG A 23 -12.67 -2.22 -12.59
C ARG A 23 -13.57 -2.53 -11.40
N PRO A 24 -14.83 -2.99 -11.62
CA PRO A 24 -15.73 -3.40 -10.55
C PRO A 24 -15.17 -4.58 -9.74
N PHE A 25 -15.02 -4.38 -8.44
CA PHE A 25 -14.68 -5.37 -7.44
C PHE A 25 -15.86 -5.51 -6.48
N LEU A 26 -16.55 -6.65 -6.53
CA LEU A 26 -17.75 -6.91 -5.73
C LEU A 26 -18.77 -5.76 -5.72
N GLY A 27 -19.05 -5.20 -6.90
CA GLY A 27 -20.16 -4.25 -7.11
C GLY A 27 -19.77 -2.78 -7.18
N LYS A 28 -18.53 -2.37 -6.84
CA LYS A 28 -18.04 -0.98 -7.02
C LYS A 28 -16.60 -0.96 -7.52
N PRO A 29 -16.13 0.14 -8.16
CA PRO A 29 -14.74 0.25 -8.58
C PRO A 29 -13.75 -0.07 -7.45
N ILE A 30 -12.68 -0.83 -7.73
CA ILE A 30 -11.76 -1.24 -6.66
C ILE A 30 -11.13 -0.05 -5.93
N ILE A 31 -10.82 1.03 -6.63
CA ILE A 31 -10.29 2.26 -6.04
C ILE A 31 -11.23 2.88 -4.99
N GLN A 32 -12.55 2.68 -5.14
CA GLN A 32 -13.55 3.22 -4.22
C GLN A 32 -13.36 2.70 -2.80
N TYR A 33 -12.86 1.46 -2.63
CA TYR A 33 -12.57 0.90 -1.31
C TYR A 33 -11.49 1.69 -0.58
N SER A 34 -10.42 2.07 -1.28
CA SER A 34 -9.34 2.89 -0.73
C SER A 34 -9.81 4.31 -0.40
N ILE A 35 -10.64 4.89 -1.26
CA ILE A 35 -11.25 6.21 -1.02
C ILE A 35 -12.20 6.17 0.20
N ASP A 36 -13.06 5.16 0.29
CA ASP A 36 -14.00 5.00 1.40
C ASP A 36 -13.26 4.81 2.73
N ALA A 37 -12.17 4.01 2.73
CA ALA A 37 -11.33 3.83 3.91
C ALA A 37 -10.68 5.15 4.37
N ALA A 38 -10.15 5.92 3.42
CA ALA A 38 -9.56 7.22 3.72
C ALA A 38 -10.61 8.18 4.30
N ASN A 39 -11.77 8.33 3.66
CA ASN A 39 -12.84 9.19 4.13
C ASN A 39 -13.38 8.76 5.50
N SER A 40 -13.66 7.47 5.68
CA SER A 40 -14.21 6.94 6.94
C SER A 40 -13.24 7.01 8.12
N SER A 41 -11.94 7.15 7.88
CA SER A 41 -10.94 7.30 8.94
C SER A 41 -11.08 8.62 9.71
N GLY A 42 -11.55 9.68 9.04
CA GLY A 42 -11.64 11.03 9.60
C GLY A 42 -10.28 11.67 9.92
N LEU A 43 -9.16 11.07 9.49
CA LEU A 43 -7.80 11.53 9.81
C LEU A 43 -7.32 12.67 8.92
N PHE A 44 -7.70 12.61 7.64
CA PHE A 44 -7.07 13.41 6.60
C PHE A 44 -7.69 14.80 6.48
N SER A 45 -6.84 15.83 6.48
CA SER A 45 -7.25 17.18 6.13
C SER A 45 -7.57 17.31 4.65
N GLU A 46 -6.91 16.51 3.81
CA GLU A 46 -7.12 16.46 2.36
C GLU A 46 -6.76 15.06 1.85
N ILE A 47 -7.57 14.56 0.91
CA ILE A 47 -7.34 13.30 0.21
C ILE A 47 -7.13 13.62 -1.27
N TYR A 48 -6.00 13.21 -1.83
CA TYR A 48 -5.65 13.41 -3.23
C TYR A 48 -5.73 12.10 -4.00
N LEU A 49 -6.53 12.10 -5.06
CA LEU A 49 -6.52 11.06 -6.09
C LEU A 49 -5.62 11.52 -7.23
N SER A 50 -4.43 10.91 -7.36
CA SER A 50 -3.46 11.26 -8.39
C SER A 50 -3.60 10.35 -9.60
N THR A 51 -4.06 10.89 -10.73
CA THR A 51 -4.35 10.12 -11.94
C THR A 51 -4.06 10.90 -13.21
N ASP A 52 -3.74 10.17 -14.27
CA ASP A 52 -3.61 10.62 -15.65
C ASP A 52 -4.85 10.25 -16.51
N HIS A 53 -5.88 9.63 -15.92
CA HIS A 53 -6.99 9.03 -16.66
C HIS A 53 -8.34 9.61 -16.25
N GLU A 54 -9.12 10.07 -17.25
CA GLU A 54 -10.39 10.77 -17.02
C GLU A 54 -11.45 9.90 -16.32
N ASP A 55 -11.58 8.61 -16.66
CA ASP A 55 -12.56 7.73 -16.00
C ASP A 55 -12.27 7.57 -14.51
N ILE A 56 -10.97 7.53 -14.13
CA ILE A 56 -10.56 7.46 -12.73
C ILE A 56 -10.83 8.79 -12.03
N ALA A 57 -10.51 9.90 -12.70
CA ALA A 57 -10.81 11.23 -12.18
C ALA A 57 -12.34 11.44 -12.00
N ALA A 58 -13.15 10.92 -12.93
CA ALA A 58 -14.62 10.96 -12.83
C ALA A 58 -15.13 10.24 -11.57
N ILE A 59 -14.56 9.05 -11.23
CA ILE A 59 -14.87 8.37 -9.96
C ILE A 59 -14.56 9.27 -8.77
N GLY A 60 -13.38 9.89 -8.76
CA GLY A 60 -12.98 10.79 -7.67
C GLY A 60 -13.89 12.00 -7.50
N ARG A 61 -14.40 12.56 -8.60
CA ARG A 61 -15.34 13.71 -8.55
C ARG A 61 -16.72 13.39 -7.94
N THR A 62 -17.06 12.11 -7.82
CA THR A 62 -18.34 11.70 -7.19
C THR A 62 -18.24 11.59 -5.67
N VAL A 63 -17.04 11.74 -5.11
CA VAL A 63 -16.72 11.57 -3.70
C VAL A 63 -15.83 12.72 -3.21
N ASP A 64 -15.66 12.86 -1.91
CA ASP A 64 -14.92 13.97 -1.32
C ASP A 64 -13.39 13.71 -1.38
N VAL A 65 -12.81 13.88 -2.59
CA VAL A 65 -11.37 13.82 -2.84
C VAL A 65 -10.95 14.90 -3.85
N LYS A 66 -9.73 15.39 -3.72
CA LYS A 66 -9.11 16.32 -4.66
C LYS A 66 -8.43 15.56 -5.79
N ILE A 67 -8.72 15.95 -7.03
CA ILE A 67 -8.02 15.36 -8.18
C ILE A 67 -6.68 16.06 -8.37
N HIS A 68 -5.61 15.27 -8.38
CA HIS A 68 -4.27 15.68 -8.79
C HIS A 68 -4.01 15.12 -10.19
N ASN A 69 -3.86 16.02 -11.17
CA ASN A 69 -3.57 15.64 -12.55
C ASN A 69 -2.10 15.25 -12.65
N ARG A 70 -1.85 13.95 -12.79
CA ARG A 70 -0.51 13.40 -12.91
C ARG A 70 0.11 13.76 -14.25
N SER A 71 1.39 14.15 -14.26
CA SER A 71 2.13 14.36 -15.50
C SER A 71 2.36 13.06 -16.26
N SER A 72 2.66 13.17 -17.56
CA SER A 72 3.01 12.01 -18.39
C SER A 72 4.29 11.32 -17.91
N GLU A 73 5.20 12.06 -17.26
CA GLU A 73 6.45 11.54 -16.72
C GLU A 73 6.16 10.57 -15.57
N THR A 74 5.38 10.99 -14.57
CA THR A 74 5.05 10.15 -13.40
C THR A 74 3.94 9.13 -13.68
N ALA A 75 3.20 9.25 -14.79
CA ALA A 75 2.26 8.25 -15.28
C ALA A 75 2.94 7.10 -16.04
N SER A 76 4.22 7.24 -16.39
CA SER A 76 4.99 6.23 -17.12
C SER A 76 5.19 4.93 -16.31
N ASP A 77 5.54 3.83 -17.00
CA ASP A 77 5.87 2.55 -16.37
C ASP A 77 7.17 2.60 -15.55
N MET A 78 8.03 3.58 -15.80
CA MET A 78 9.32 3.75 -15.13
C MET A 78 9.21 4.58 -13.85
N ALA A 79 8.13 5.33 -13.71
CA ALA A 79 7.91 6.18 -12.55
C ALA A 79 7.68 5.36 -11.29
N THR A 80 8.38 5.72 -10.23
CA THR A 80 8.21 5.12 -8.91
C THR A 80 7.11 5.83 -8.12
N ILE A 81 6.63 5.19 -7.06
CA ILE A 81 5.70 5.84 -6.11
C ILE A 81 6.35 7.08 -5.48
N SER A 82 7.66 7.05 -5.24
CA SER A 82 8.40 8.22 -4.74
C SER A 82 8.33 9.41 -5.69
N ASP A 83 8.37 9.17 -6.99
CA ASP A 83 8.26 10.26 -7.99
C ASP A 83 6.88 10.88 -7.98
N VAL A 84 5.82 10.06 -7.90
CA VAL A 84 4.43 10.53 -7.79
C VAL A 84 4.22 11.36 -6.51
N MET A 85 4.80 10.92 -5.40
CA MET A 85 4.73 11.66 -4.14
C MET A 85 5.45 13.01 -4.22
N LYS A 86 6.65 13.04 -4.82
CA LYS A 86 7.42 14.28 -5.02
C LYS A 86 6.66 15.26 -5.90
N GLU A 87 6.06 14.78 -7.00
CA GLU A 87 5.24 15.60 -7.89
C GLU A 87 4.07 16.23 -7.12
N LEU A 88 3.25 15.44 -6.43
CA LEU A 88 2.14 15.96 -5.63
C LEU A 88 2.60 17.02 -4.62
N LEU A 89 3.66 16.71 -3.85
CA LEU A 89 4.16 17.62 -2.83
C LEU A 89 4.69 18.93 -3.41
N ALA A 90 5.32 18.87 -4.58
CA ALA A 90 5.80 20.05 -5.29
C ALA A 90 4.65 20.90 -5.84
N ASP A 91 3.69 20.29 -6.54
CA ASP A 91 2.54 20.98 -7.15
C ASP A 91 1.65 21.65 -6.10
N MET A 92 1.45 20.97 -4.97
CA MET A 92 0.67 21.51 -3.85
C MET A 92 1.49 22.38 -2.89
N GLN A 93 2.78 22.57 -3.15
CA GLN A 93 3.73 23.35 -2.33
C GLN A 93 3.76 22.88 -0.85
N ILE A 94 3.65 21.57 -0.62
CA ILE A 94 3.61 20.94 0.70
C ILE A 94 5.03 20.53 1.10
N LYS A 95 5.53 21.06 2.24
CA LYS A 95 6.90 20.82 2.71
C LYS A 95 6.97 20.13 4.07
N GLN A 96 5.84 20.03 4.79
CA GLN A 96 5.79 19.48 6.15
C GLN A 96 4.46 18.78 6.44
N GLY A 97 4.47 17.92 7.45
CA GLY A 97 3.32 17.14 7.90
C GLY A 97 3.49 15.65 7.66
N VAL A 98 2.39 14.95 7.59
CA VAL A 98 2.34 13.48 7.40
C VAL A 98 1.57 13.17 6.13
N LEU A 99 2.10 12.25 5.32
CA LEU A 99 1.43 11.73 4.14
C LEU A 99 1.20 10.23 4.30
N CYS A 100 -0.04 9.78 4.08
CA CYS A 100 -0.38 8.38 3.88
C CYS A 100 -0.53 8.13 2.37
N MET A 101 0.34 7.34 1.78
CA MET A 101 0.13 6.79 0.45
C MET A 101 -0.70 5.51 0.59
N ILE A 102 -1.83 5.45 -0.12
CA ILE A 102 -2.76 4.31 -0.09
C ILE A 102 -2.83 3.72 -1.50
N TYR A 103 -2.56 2.43 -1.66
CA TYR A 103 -2.68 1.78 -2.95
C TYR A 103 -4.13 1.78 -3.44
N ALA A 104 -4.34 2.13 -4.71
CA ALA A 104 -5.68 2.16 -5.33
C ALA A 104 -6.38 0.79 -5.36
N THR A 105 -5.59 -0.28 -5.26
CA THR A 105 -6.05 -1.68 -5.30
C THR A 105 -5.91 -2.38 -3.94
N ALA A 106 -6.18 -1.66 -2.84
CA ALA A 106 -6.13 -2.17 -1.47
C ALA A 106 -7.55 -2.28 -0.87
N PRO A 107 -8.41 -3.22 -1.33
CA PRO A 107 -9.81 -3.29 -0.92
C PRO A 107 -10.02 -3.74 0.52
N PHE A 108 -8.97 -4.23 1.20
CA PHE A 108 -9.07 -4.77 2.55
C PHE A 108 -8.86 -3.74 3.66
N ILE A 109 -8.39 -2.54 3.32
CA ILE A 109 -8.22 -1.48 4.31
C ILE A 109 -9.56 -0.90 4.73
N ASP A 110 -9.62 -0.39 5.96
CA ASP A 110 -10.72 0.40 6.49
C ASP A 110 -10.21 1.57 7.32
N GLY A 111 -11.12 2.46 7.71
CA GLY A 111 -10.76 3.65 8.48
C GLY A 111 -10.17 3.31 9.85
N GLU A 112 -10.59 2.20 10.46
CA GLU A 112 -10.05 1.74 11.75
C GLU A 112 -8.57 1.33 11.62
N MET A 113 -8.22 0.56 10.58
CA MET A 113 -6.85 0.16 10.31
C MET A 113 -5.95 1.38 10.08
N LEU A 114 -6.42 2.37 9.31
CA LEU A 114 -5.70 3.63 9.10
C LEU A 114 -5.50 4.39 10.41
N ASN A 115 -6.53 4.49 11.26
CA ASN A 115 -6.44 5.13 12.57
C ASN A 115 -5.43 4.43 13.49
N ARG A 116 -5.51 3.11 13.62
CA ARG A 116 -4.58 2.32 14.44
C ARG A 116 -3.14 2.49 13.98
N SER A 117 -2.89 2.34 12.68
CA SER A 117 -1.53 2.49 12.12
C SER A 117 -0.99 3.91 12.29
N TYR A 118 -1.83 4.94 12.15
CA TYR A 118 -1.42 6.33 12.40
C TYR A 118 -1.03 6.56 13.86
N GLN A 119 -1.79 6.02 14.83
CA GLN A 119 -1.43 6.12 16.25
C GLN A 119 -0.08 5.43 16.55
N GLU A 120 0.18 4.28 15.93
CA GLU A 120 1.47 3.61 16.04
C GLU A 120 2.60 4.42 15.41
N PHE A 121 2.37 4.97 14.22
CA PHE A 121 3.31 5.86 13.55
C PHE A 121 3.71 7.04 14.44
N LYS A 122 2.72 7.73 15.02
CA LYS A 122 2.99 8.84 15.96
C LYS A 122 3.77 8.41 17.19
N ARG A 123 3.38 7.28 17.80
CA ARG A 123 3.99 6.78 19.03
C ARG A 123 5.44 6.34 18.80
N SER A 124 5.74 5.74 17.66
CA SER A 124 7.07 5.23 17.35
C SER A 124 8.11 6.33 17.10
N GLY A 125 7.69 7.53 16.69
CA GLY A 125 8.59 8.58 16.24
C GLY A 125 9.38 8.21 14.97
N ALA A 126 8.86 7.27 14.18
CA ALA A 126 9.48 6.79 12.95
C ALA A 126 9.42 7.83 11.82
N ASP A 127 10.33 7.70 10.86
CA ASP A 127 10.29 8.49 9.62
C ASP A 127 9.22 7.95 8.65
N SER A 128 8.96 6.65 8.71
CA SER A 128 7.93 5.96 7.94
C SER A 128 7.35 4.76 8.69
N LEU A 129 6.15 4.30 8.29
CA LEU A 129 5.53 3.07 8.77
C LEU A 129 4.96 2.31 7.58
N LEU A 130 5.23 1.01 7.50
CA LEU A 130 4.70 0.09 6.49
C LEU A 130 3.87 -1.00 7.15
N PRO A 131 2.65 -1.30 6.64
CA PRO A 131 1.96 -2.55 6.93
C PRO A 131 2.76 -3.73 6.39
N VAL A 132 2.96 -4.72 7.23
CA VAL A 132 3.74 -5.92 6.90
C VAL A 132 2.99 -7.18 7.29
N VAL A 133 3.24 -8.26 6.55
CA VAL A 133 2.76 -9.60 6.86
C VAL A 133 3.95 -10.48 7.19
N ARG A 134 3.81 -11.29 8.23
CA ARG A 134 4.80 -12.28 8.58
C ARG A 134 4.83 -13.40 7.56
N PHE A 135 6.02 -13.80 7.11
CA PHE A 135 6.16 -15.00 6.30
C PHE A 135 5.70 -16.24 7.08
N SER A 136 4.80 -17.02 6.50
CA SER A 136 4.31 -18.28 7.08
C SER A 136 5.40 -19.35 7.14
N PHE A 137 6.39 -19.28 6.20
CA PHE A 137 7.58 -20.13 6.19
C PHE A 137 8.83 -19.30 6.44
N PRO A 138 9.77 -19.77 7.31
CA PRO A 138 10.99 -19.03 7.60
C PRO A 138 11.85 -18.84 6.32
N ILE A 139 12.08 -17.61 5.92
CA ILE A 139 12.94 -17.30 4.75
C ILE A 139 14.38 -17.72 4.96
N GLN A 140 14.80 -17.89 6.22
CA GLN A 140 16.12 -18.42 6.59
C GLN A 140 16.34 -19.87 6.12
N ARG A 141 15.26 -20.60 5.81
CA ARG A 141 15.28 -21.94 5.24
C ARG A 141 14.92 -21.95 3.75
N ALA A 142 15.04 -20.82 3.09
CA ALA A 142 14.76 -20.70 1.66
C ALA A 142 15.72 -21.58 0.84
N LEU A 143 15.20 -22.13 -0.24
CA LEU A 143 15.93 -22.99 -1.18
C LEU A 143 16.20 -22.21 -2.47
N LYS A 144 17.29 -22.53 -3.14
CA LYS A 144 17.55 -22.16 -4.52
C LYS A 144 17.61 -23.40 -5.39
N SER A 145 17.19 -23.27 -6.65
CA SER A 145 17.29 -24.31 -7.66
C SER A 145 18.32 -23.91 -8.71
N ASP A 146 19.16 -24.88 -9.10
CA ASP A 146 20.10 -24.76 -10.21
C ASP A 146 19.97 -26.04 -11.06
N GLU A 147 19.56 -25.90 -12.32
CA GLU A 147 19.29 -27.02 -13.25
C GLU A 147 18.45 -28.15 -12.64
N GLY A 148 17.52 -27.83 -11.74
CA GLY A 148 16.65 -28.79 -11.05
C GLY A 148 17.22 -29.29 -9.69
N TRP A 149 18.47 -29.03 -9.38
CA TRP A 149 19.07 -29.37 -8.10
C TRP A 149 18.74 -28.33 -7.04
N LEU A 150 18.28 -28.78 -5.86
CA LEU A 150 17.93 -27.90 -4.75
C LEU A 150 19.08 -27.80 -3.74
N SER A 151 19.33 -26.59 -3.29
CA SER A 151 20.22 -26.33 -2.16
C SER A 151 19.66 -25.23 -1.27
N MET A 152 20.01 -25.23 0.02
CA MET A 152 19.63 -24.17 0.92
C MET A 152 20.45 -22.91 0.64
N ILE A 153 19.80 -21.73 0.70
CA ILE A 153 20.51 -20.45 0.64
C ILE A 153 21.35 -20.24 1.89
N LYS A 154 20.86 -20.72 3.06
CA LYS A 154 21.54 -20.68 4.36
C LYS A 154 21.60 -22.08 4.98
N PRO A 155 22.60 -22.92 4.61
CA PRO A 155 22.69 -24.31 5.05
C PRO A 155 22.78 -24.49 6.57
N GLU A 156 23.31 -23.49 7.28
CA GLU A 156 23.42 -23.46 8.74
C GLU A 156 22.05 -23.58 9.45
N ASN A 157 20.96 -23.23 8.77
CA ASN A 157 19.61 -23.31 9.32
C ASN A 157 18.89 -24.65 9.05
N MET A 158 19.56 -25.63 8.44
CA MET A 158 18.94 -26.91 8.06
C MET A 158 18.26 -27.61 9.23
N ASN A 159 18.93 -27.66 10.36
CA ASN A 159 18.48 -28.37 11.56
C ASN A 159 17.85 -27.44 12.63
N VAL A 160 17.70 -26.15 12.32
CA VAL A 160 17.06 -25.20 13.24
C VAL A 160 15.54 -25.32 13.12
N ARG A 161 14.82 -25.48 14.24
CA ARG A 161 13.36 -25.56 14.23
C ARG A 161 12.76 -24.22 13.76
N SER A 162 11.67 -24.25 13.01
CA SER A 162 11.04 -23.06 12.45
C SER A 162 10.66 -22.01 13.50
N GLN A 163 10.21 -22.47 14.68
CA GLN A 163 9.83 -21.59 15.80
C GLN A 163 11.01 -20.90 16.50
N ASP A 164 12.21 -21.41 16.31
CA ASP A 164 13.44 -20.85 16.93
C ASP A 164 14.12 -19.83 15.99
N LEU A 165 13.64 -19.69 14.75
CA LEU A 165 14.13 -18.71 13.80
C LEU A 165 13.41 -17.36 13.99
N PRO A 166 14.14 -16.23 13.88
CA PRO A 166 13.52 -14.92 14.01
C PRO A 166 12.46 -14.71 12.91
N PRO A 167 11.32 -14.06 13.23
CA PRO A 167 10.29 -13.76 12.24
C PRO A 167 10.84 -12.85 11.14
N SER A 168 10.35 -13.06 9.92
CA SER A 168 10.63 -12.21 8.77
C SER A 168 9.32 -11.76 8.17
N TYR A 169 9.33 -10.59 7.54
CA TYR A 169 8.12 -9.95 7.05
C TYR A 169 8.29 -9.53 5.59
N HIS A 170 7.17 -9.35 4.89
CA HIS A 170 7.11 -8.69 3.60
C HIS A 170 6.10 -7.55 3.64
N ASP A 171 6.21 -6.62 2.69
CA ASP A 171 5.24 -5.55 2.51
C ASP A 171 3.84 -6.14 2.22
N ALA A 172 2.82 -5.61 2.88
CA ALA A 172 1.43 -6.01 2.67
C ALA A 172 0.81 -5.36 1.41
N GLY A 173 1.44 -4.35 0.81
CA GLY A 173 0.94 -3.67 -0.37
C GLY A 173 -0.37 -2.90 -0.14
N LEU A 174 -0.58 -2.36 1.05
CA LEU A 174 -1.83 -1.69 1.42
C LEU A 174 -1.70 -0.16 1.40
N PHE A 175 -0.81 0.36 2.20
CA PHE A 175 -0.51 1.79 2.36
C PHE A 175 0.84 1.96 3.04
N PHE A 176 1.32 3.20 3.17
CA PHE A 176 2.39 3.54 4.10
C PHE A 176 2.28 4.99 4.56
N TRP A 177 2.77 5.25 5.78
CA TRP A 177 2.88 6.57 6.36
C TRP A 177 4.30 7.08 6.21
N ILE A 178 4.44 8.37 5.91
CA ILE A 178 5.74 9.07 5.90
C ILE A 178 5.65 10.42 6.60
N ASN A 179 6.76 10.80 7.22
CA ASN A 179 7.04 12.18 7.55
C ASN A 179 7.50 12.90 6.28
N ILE A 180 6.77 13.94 5.86
CA ILE A 180 7.01 14.65 4.60
C ILE A 180 8.40 15.30 4.59
N GLU A 181 8.83 15.93 5.67
CA GLU A 181 10.12 16.61 5.75
C GLU A 181 11.28 15.62 5.58
N LYS A 182 11.18 14.45 6.24
CA LYS A 182 12.17 13.38 6.12
C LYS A 182 12.21 12.79 4.72
N PHE A 183 11.04 12.56 4.13
CA PHE A 183 10.95 12.09 2.75
C PHE A 183 11.57 13.09 1.76
N LEU A 184 11.28 14.38 1.89
CA LEU A 184 11.86 15.42 1.01
C LEU A 184 13.38 15.54 1.17
N GLN A 185 13.92 15.29 2.38
CA GLN A 185 15.35 15.28 2.65
C GLN A 185 16.07 14.08 2.05
N THR A 186 15.47 12.89 2.14
CA THR A 186 16.13 11.62 1.81
C THR A 186 15.72 11.03 0.45
N GLY A 187 14.52 11.36 -0.02
CA GLY A 187 13.87 10.72 -1.18
C GLY A 187 13.46 9.28 -0.95
N LYS A 188 13.54 8.77 0.29
CA LYS A 188 13.33 7.36 0.63
C LYS A 188 12.06 7.15 1.44
N ILE A 189 11.28 6.12 1.08
CA ILE A 189 10.15 5.62 1.87
C ILE A 189 10.66 4.69 2.98
N PHE A 190 11.63 3.83 2.66
CA PHE A 190 12.25 2.91 3.59
C PHE A 190 13.57 3.50 4.12
N THR A 191 13.62 3.75 5.43
CA THR A 191 14.79 4.34 6.14
C THR A 191 15.17 3.43 7.32
N ASP A 192 16.26 3.75 8.01
CA ASP A 192 16.65 3.04 9.23
C ASP A 192 15.66 3.24 10.39
N LYS A 193 14.72 4.21 10.24
CA LYS A 193 13.62 4.48 11.18
C LYS A 193 12.26 4.16 10.58
N THR A 194 12.15 3.04 9.89
CA THR A 194 10.89 2.53 9.37
C THR A 194 10.24 1.59 10.37
N TRP A 195 9.00 1.90 10.78
CA TRP A 195 8.23 1.08 11.72
C TRP A 195 7.39 0.05 10.98
N ALA A 196 7.35 -1.17 11.49
CA ALA A 196 6.49 -2.24 10.95
C ALA A 196 5.13 -2.23 11.67
N PHE A 197 4.05 -2.20 10.90
CA PHE A 197 2.68 -2.40 11.37
C PHE A 197 2.21 -3.77 10.89
N GLU A 198 2.24 -4.77 11.78
CA GLU A 198 1.89 -6.14 11.42
C GLU A 198 0.38 -6.28 11.20
N VAL A 199 0.00 -6.86 10.06
CA VAL A 199 -1.39 -7.18 9.70
C VAL A 199 -1.53 -8.67 9.43
N ASP A 200 -2.75 -9.19 9.60
CA ASP A 200 -3.06 -10.58 9.28
C ASP A 200 -2.96 -10.83 7.76
N GLU A 201 -2.49 -12.01 7.36
CA GLU A 201 -2.35 -12.47 5.97
C GLU A 201 -3.64 -12.35 5.15
N MET A 202 -4.79 -12.42 5.81
CA MET A 202 -6.10 -12.24 5.15
C MET A 202 -6.29 -10.83 4.57
N TYR A 203 -5.63 -9.82 5.11
CA TYR A 203 -5.68 -8.44 4.60
C TYR A 203 -4.67 -8.16 3.49
N CYS A 204 -3.82 -9.14 3.15
CA CYS A 204 -2.77 -8.99 2.14
C CYS A 204 -3.11 -9.76 0.86
N GLN A 205 -3.21 -9.06 -0.27
CA GLN A 205 -3.30 -9.66 -1.59
C GLN A 205 -2.81 -8.67 -2.64
N ASP A 206 -1.66 -8.93 -3.20
CA ASP A 206 -1.23 -8.22 -4.39
C ASP A 206 -2.08 -8.69 -5.58
N ILE A 207 -2.65 -7.74 -6.32
CA ILE A 207 -3.60 -8.01 -7.41
C ILE A 207 -2.92 -7.69 -8.74
N ASP A 208 -2.28 -8.68 -9.32
CA ASP A 208 -1.51 -8.55 -10.55
C ASP A 208 -2.04 -9.39 -11.71
N THR A 209 -2.78 -10.45 -11.41
CA THR A 209 -3.39 -11.37 -12.37
C THR A 209 -4.88 -11.56 -12.10
N GLU A 210 -5.60 -12.16 -13.05
CA GLU A 210 -7.01 -12.54 -12.86
C GLU A 210 -7.19 -13.55 -11.70
N SER A 211 -6.21 -14.39 -11.45
CA SER A 211 -6.23 -15.31 -10.31
C SER A 211 -6.14 -14.57 -8.99
N ASP A 212 -5.27 -13.57 -8.91
CA ASP A 212 -5.15 -12.72 -7.71
C ASP A 212 -6.44 -11.95 -7.45
N TRP A 213 -7.09 -11.46 -8.54
CA TRP A 213 -8.37 -10.78 -8.43
C TRP A 213 -9.44 -11.66 -7.77
N ARG A 214 -9.57 -12.90 -8.26
CA ARG A 214 -10.52 -13.87 -7.69
C ARG A 214 -10.20 -14.22 -6.25
N ILE A 215 -8.92 -14.41 -5.92
CA ILE A 215 -8.48 -14.66 -4.54
C ILE A 215 -8.83 -13.47 -3.64
N ALA A 216 -8.59 -12.25 -4.11
CA ALA A 216 -8.95 -11.05 -3.39
C ALA A 216 -10.46 -10.96 -3.11
N GLU A 217 -11.31 -11.27 -4.11
CA GLU A 217 -12.76 -11.30 -3.91
C GLU A 217 -13.19 -12.32 -2.86
N LEU A 218 -12.58 -13.52 -2.86
CA LEU A 218 -12.87 -14.57 -1.87
C LEU A 218 -12.43 -14.12 -0.46
N LYS A 219 -11.20 -13.60 -0.31
CA LYS A 219 -10.72 -13.07 0.97
C LYS A 219 -11.64 -11.97 1.50
N TYR A 220 -12.07 -11.04 0.63
CA TYR A 220 -12.93 -9.94 1.02
C TYR A 220 -14.29 -10.44 1.56
N ARG A 221 -14.92 -11.42 0.90
CA ARG A 221 -16.18 -12.03 1.37
C ARG A 221 -16.02 -12.66 2.74
N ILE A 222 -14.96 -13.48 2.95
CA ILE A 222 -14.68 -14.11 4.25
C ILE A 222 -14.49 -13.06 5.37
N LEU A 223 -13.78 -11.97 5.07
CA LEU A 223 -13.57 -10.89 6.04
C LEU A 223 -14.87 -10.14 6.40
N ARG A 224 -15.81 -10.02 5.46
CA ARG A 224 -17.12 -9.39 5.71
C ARG A 224 -18.05 -10.28 6.50
N GLU A 225 -18.14 -11.57 6.19
CA GLU A 225 -18.93 -12.55 6.94
C GLU A 225 -18.55 -12.66 8.43
N LYS A 226 -17.30 -12.29 8.79
CA LYS A 226 -16.84 -12.24 10.19
C LYS A 226 -17.23 -10.96 10.94
N LYS A 227 -17.69 -9.92 10.22
CA LYS A 227 -18.07 -8.63 10.81
C LYS A 227 -19.59 -8.49 11.01
N ASP A 228 -20.38 -9.35 10.39
CA ASP A 228 -21.84 -9.49 10.57
C ASP A 228 -22.13 -10.53 11.68
#